data_21bb267c5d9554b45fb88fb29e6302a2
#
_entry.id   21bb267c5d9554b45fb88fb29e6302a2
#
_cell.length_a   1.000
_cell.length_b   1.000
_cell.length_c   1.000
_cell.angle_alpha   90.00
_cell.angle_beta   90.00
_cell.angle_gamma   90.00
#
_symmetry.space_group_name_H-M   'P 1'
#
loop_
_entity.id
_entity.type
_entity.pdbx_description
1 polymer ?
#
loop_
_entity_poly.entity_id
_entity_poly.type
_entity_poly.pdbx_seq_one_letter_code
_entity_poly.pdbx_strand_id
1 'polypeptide(L)' 'MTIKEHYTKKWEVSIMEFQNDEGKKYKVTKRVPEMSVSDTKMFRNKDEAKRQFEEWLE' A
#
# COMPACT_ATOMS: atom_id res chain seq x y z
N MET A 1 -1.83 9.75 -4.17
CA MET A 1 -2.13 8.35 -3.85
C MET A 1 -2.22 7.52 -5.11
N THR A 2 -1.62 6.36 -5.13
CA THR A 2 -1.66 5.43 -6.27
C THR A 2 -2.44 4.19 -5.89
N ILE A 3 -3.38 3.78 -6.74
CA ILE A 3 -4.21 2.61 -6.51
C ILE A 3 -4.12 1.71 -7.73
N LYS A 4 -3.88 0.42 -7.51
CA LYS A 4 -3.88 -0.59 -8.56
C LYS A 4 -4.68 -1.80 -8.13
N GLU A 5 -5.37 -2.41 -9.08
CA GLU A 5 -6.12 -3.63 -8.86
C GLU A 5 -5.39 -4.83 -9.42
N HIS A 6 -5.49 -5.96 -8.72
CA HIS A 6 -4.92 -7.21 -9.18
C HIS A 6 -6.04 -8.08 -9.74
N TYR A 7 -6.03 -8.29 -11.05
CA TYR A 7 -7.12 -8.97 -11.73
C TYR A 7 -7.42 -10.39 -11.25
N THR A 8 -6.37 -11.14 -10.97
CA THR A 8 -6.55 -12.56 -10.62
C THR A 8 -6.88 -12.78 -9.16
N LYS A 9 -6.50 -11.85 -8.29
CA LYS A 9 -6.67 -12.01 -6.85
C LYS A 9 -7.73 -11.11 -6.25
N LYS A 10 -8.29 -10.23 -7.05
CA LYS A 10 -9.41 -9.34 -6.66
C LYS A 10 -9.16 -8.52 -5.42
N TRP A 11 -7.98 -7.96 -5.31
CA TRP A 11 -7.69 -7.02 -4.23
C TRP A 11 -7.14 -5.71 -4.78
N GLU A 12 -7.18 -4.69 -3.94
CA GLU A 12 -6.67 -3.38 -4.26
C GLU A 12 -5.44 -3.10 -3.39
N VAL A 13 -4.41 -2.52 -3.99
CA VAL A 13 -3.24 -2.09 -3.25
C VAL A 13 -3.05 -0.60 -3.52
N SER A 14 -2.85 0.16 -2.47
CA SER A 14 -2.62 1.59 -2.57
C SER A 14 -1.37 2.00 -1.82
N ILE A 15 -0.73 3.05 -2.31
CA ILE A 15 0.42 3.64 -1.64
C ILE A 15 0.16 5.14 -1.52
N MET A 16 0.39 5.67 -0.33
CA MET A 16 0.19 7.08 -0.06
C MET A 16 1.43 7.66 0.60
N GLU A 17 1.88 8.79 0.08
CA GLU A 17 2.97 9.55 0.66
C GLU A 17 2.39 10.70 1.48
N PHE A 18 2.90 10.89 2.69
CA PHE A 18 2.53 12.03 3.49
C PHE A 18 3.74 12.52 4.28
N GLN A 19 3.67 13.77 4.70
CA GLN A 19 4.74 14.41 5.43
C GLN A 19 4.20 15.01 6.71
N ASN A 20 4.96 14.83 7.79
CA ASN A 20 4.64 15.42 9.08
C ASN A 20 5.91 16.06 9.67
N ASP A 21 5.87 16.45 10.94
CA ASP A 21 6.99 17.10 11.61
C ASP A 21 8.23 16.19 11.70
N GLU A 22 8.04 14.89 11.63
CA GLU A 22 9.14 13.93 11.68
C GLU A 22 9.73 13.59 10.32
N GLY A 23 9.14 14.09 9.24
CA GLY A 23 9.58 13.85 7.88
C GLY A 23 8.54 13.14 7.03
N LYS A 24 8.99 12.52 5.96
CA LYS A 24 8.11 11.81 5.04
C LYS A 24 7.85 10.39 5.50
N LYS A 25 6.62 9.95 5.33
CA LYS A 25 6.21 8.58 5.59
C LYS A 25 5.39 8.07 4.43
N TYR A 26 5.35 6.74 4.30
CA TYR A 26 4.62 6.08 3.23
C TYR A 26 3.71 5.03 3.83
N LYS A 27 2.48 5.01 3.38
CA LYS A 27 1.48 4.07 3.85
C LYS A 27 1.08 3.19 2.69
N VAL A 28 1.25 1.88 2.84
CA VAL A 28 0.85 0.91 1.84
C VAL A 28 -0.30 0.10 2.41
N THR A 29 -1.41 0.06 1.68
CA THR A 29 -2.61 -0.64 2.12
C THR A 29 -3.03 -1.65 1.08
N LYS A 30 -3.32 -2.86 1.54
CA LYS A 30 -3.92 -3.92 0.74
C LYS A 30 -5.33 -4.13 1.24
N ARG A 31 -6.28 -4.07 0.35
CA ARG A 31 -7.69 -4.23 0.67
C ARG A 31 -8.28 -5.36 -0.14
N VAL A 32 -9.01 -6.24 0.52
CA VAL A 32 -9.73 -7.33 -0.13
C VAL A 32 -11.22 -7.07 0.09
N PRO A 33 -11.91 -6.41 -0.87
CA PRO A 33 -13.29 -5.97 -0.67
C PRO A 33 -14.28 -7.09 -0.35
N GLU A 34 -14.11 -8.24 -0.99
CA GLU A 34 -15.02 -9.36 -0.78
C GLU A 34 -14.98 -9.91 0.63
N MET A 35 -13.85 -9.78 1.29
CA MET A 35 -13.65 -10.32 2.64
C MET A 35 -13.72 -9.24 3.72
N SER A 36 -13.89 -8.00 3.33
CA SER A 36 -13.86 -6.84 4.22
C SER A 36 -12.60 -6.80 5.09
N VAL A 37 -11.48 -7.23 4.50
CA VAL A 37 -10.18 -7.28 5.18
C VAL A 37 -9.26 -6.24 4.57
N SER A 38 -8.51 -5.54 5.42
CA SER A 38 -7.48 -4.64 4.95
C SER A 38 -6.25 -4.75 5.83
N ASP A 39 -5.09 -4.70 5.19
CA ASP A 39 -3.79 -4.69 5.86
C ASP A 39 -3.06 -3.41 5.49
N THR A 40 -2.42 -2.80 6.48
CA THR A 40 -1.70 -1.55 6.29
C THR A 40 -0.32 -1.68 6.90
N LYS A 41 0.69 -1.21 6.15
CA LYS A 41 2.06 -1.12 6.66
C LYS A 41 2.58 0.28 6.45
N MET A 42 3.34 0.77 7.40
CA MET A 42 3.95 2.09 7.35
C MET A 42 5.45 1.96 7.14
N PHE A 43 5.98 2.85 6.31
CA PHE A 43 7.41 2.86 6.00
C PHE A 43 7.92 4.29 6.06
N ARG A 44 9.19 4.43 6.40
CA ARG A 44 9.87 5.73 6.35
C ARG A 44 10.68 5.89 5.07
N ASN A 45 10.86 4.81 4.33
CA ASN A 45 11.67 4.76 3.13
C ASN A 45 10.79 4.44 1.93
N LYS A 46 10.89 5.27 0.89
CA LYS A 46 10.10 5.09 -0.32
C LYS A 46 10.36 3.75 -1.00
N ASP A 47 11.61 3.32 -1.04
CA ASP A 47 11.96 2.07 -1.70
C ASP A 47 11.33 0.86 -1.01
N GLU A 48 11.29 0.89 0.32
CA GLU A 48 10.65 -0.18 1.09
C GLU A 48 9.15 -0.21 0.85
N ALA A 49 8.53 0.96 0.83
CA ALA A 49 7.09 1.07 0.58
C ALA A 49 6.76 0.57 -0.82
N LYS A 50 7.55 0.97 -1.80
CA LYS A 50 7.36 0.54 -3.18
C LYS A 50 7.52 -0.97 -3.32
N ARG A 51 8.49 -1.54 -2.63
CA ARG A 51 8.72 -2.99 -2.64
C ARG A 51 7.51 -3.73 -2.07
N GLN A 52 6.96 -3.26 -0.96
CA GLN A 52 5.78 -3.86 -0.37
C GLN A 52 4.57 -3.72 -1.30
N PHE A 53 4.43 -2.58 -1.94
CA PHE A 53 3.37 -2.34 -2.89
C PHE A 53 3.42 -3.34 -4.04
N GLU A 54 4.60 -3.53 -4.63
CA GLU A 54 4.80 -4.48 -5.72
C GLU A 54 4.60 -5.93 -5.26
N GLU A 55 5.07 -6.26 -4.08
CA GLU A 55 4.93 -7.60 -3.51
C GLU A 55 3.45 -7.96 -3.33
N TRP A 56 2.65 -7.03 -2.86
CA TRP A 56 1.23 -7.26 -2.68
C TRP A 56 0.46 -7.32 -3.99
N LEU A 57 1.04 -6.82 -5.08
CA LEU A 57 0.44 -6.92 -6.41
C LEU A 57 0.72 -8.27 -7.08
N GLU A 58 1.70 -9.00 -6.61
CA GLU A 58 1.98 -10.34 -7.12
C GLU A 58 0.96 -11.34 -6.60
#